data_b4297cf12d94a39d85ea95a06a9c9103
#
_entry.id   b4297cf12d94a39d85ea95a06a9c9103
#
_cell.length_a   1.000
_cell.length_b   1.000
_cell.length_c   1.000
_cell.angle_alpha   90.00
_cell.angle_beta   90.00
_cell.angle_gamma   90.00
#
_symmetry.space_group_name_H-M   'P 1'
#
loop_
_entity.id
_entity.type
_entity.pdbx_description
1 polymer ?
#
loop_
_entity_poly.entity_id
_entity_poly.type
_entity_poly.pdbx_seq_one_letter_code
_entity_poly.pdbx_strand_id
1 'polypeptide(L)'
;PYGSPAPAASSAPAAPSAPGSPGMGGARPGPARGSHSAPSAPRSPAVGAPAPRGAHARMPVVRLVFDDGVSRDLSGTLVVGRNPSVDPAHRGAELMPIADRQKSVSKTHAALTATPQGLLVEDLRSTNGTVVISADGNPVPVAPGFPIWATDGASVLFGGRRVKVVIR
;
A
#
# COMPACT_ATOMS: atom_id res chain seq x y z
N PRO A 1 -36.59 4.63 45.66
CA PRO A 1 -35.21 4.92 45.78
C PRO A 1 -34.41 3.69 45.38
N TYR A 2 -33.91 3.65 44.14
CA TYR A 2 -32.99 2.63 43.71
C TYR A 2 -31.70 3.34 43.30
N GLY A 3 -30.66 3.15 44.12
CA GLY A 3 -29.31 3.61 43.85
C GLY A 3 -28.67 2.80 42.77
N SER A 4 -28.12 3.47 41.74
CA SER A 4 -27.25 2.87 40.76
C SER A 4 -25.84 2.71 41.31
N PRO A 5 -25.17 1.57 41.13
CA PRO A 5 -23.75 1.44 41.45
C PRO A 5 -22.87 2.03 40.32
N ALA A 6 -21.84 2.77 40.72
CA ALA A 6 -20.81 3.30 39.84
C ALA A 6 -19.93 2.19 39.29
N PRO A 7 -19.43 2.30 38.06
CA PRO A 7 -18.45 1.34 37.53
C PRO A 7 -17.04 1.59 38.09
N ALA A 8 -16.41 0.50 38.54
CA ALA A 8 -15.07 0.45 39.07
C ALA A 8 -14.00 0.85 38.02
N ALA A 9 -13.03 1.64 38.45
CA ALA A 9 -11.85 2.02 37.70
C ALA A 9 -10.99 0.79 37.40
N SER A 10 -10.77 0.51 36.14
CA SER A 10 -9.85 -0.53 35.67
C SER A 10 -8.44 0.03 35.58
N SER A 11 -7.53 -0.59 36.32
CA SER A 11 -6.12 -0.27 36.46
C SER A 11 -5.36 -0.44 35.15
N ALA A 12 -4.56 0.56 34.76
CA ALA A 12 -3.63 0.49 33.64
C ALA A 12 -2.45 -0.44 33.98
N PRO A 13 -1.98 -1.29 33.05
CA PRO A 13 -0.74 -2.01 33.22
C PRO A 13 0.49 -1.13 32.94
N ALA A 14 1.50 -1.27 33.81
CA ALA A 14 2.78 -0.57 33.80
C ALA A 14 3.63 -0.90 32.58
N ALA A 15 4.36 0.08 32.08
CA ALA A 15 5.36 -0.04 31.03
C ALA A 15 6.59 -0.82 31.51
N PRO A 16 7.21 -1.65 30.66
CA PRO A 16 8.49 -2.28 30.99
C PRO A 16 9.66 -1.32 30.74
N SER A 17 10.59 -1.31 31.71
CA SER A 17 11.82 -0.55 31.76
C SER A 17 12.82 -1.00 30.69
N ALA A 18 13.52 -0.06 30.09
CA ALA A 18 14.65 -0.28 29.20
C ALA A 18 15.89 -0.81 29.96
N PRO A 19 16.67 -1.75 29.40
CA PRO A 19 18.00 -2.07 29.94
C PRO A 19 19.07 -1.18 29.30
N GLY A 20 20.00 -0.76 30.20
CA GLY A 20 21.07 0.18 29.95
C GLY A 20 22.21 -0.35 29.06
N SER A 21 22.93 0.61 28.51
CA SER A 21 24.21 0.45 27.81
C SER A 21 25.34 0.08 28.76
N PRO A 22 26.33 -0.69 28.32
CA PRO A 22 27.70 -0.55 28.81
C PRO A 22 28.66 -0.07 27.72
N GLY A 23 29.42 0.78 27.98
CA GLY A 23 30.57 1.47 28.13
C GLY A 23 31.81 1.02 27.32
N MET A 24 32.46 2.00 26.84
CA MET A 24 33.86 2.28 26.50
C MET A 24 34.91 1.18 26.64
N GLY A 25 35.75 1.08 25.59
CA GLY A 25 37.06 0.44 25.69
C GLY A 25 37.83 0.71 24.38
N GLY A 26 38.76 1.65 24.49
CA GLY A 26 39.67 2.08 23.47
C GLY A 26 40.84 1.16 23.23
N ALA A 27 41.47 1.34 22.07
CA ALA A 27 42.89 1.29 21.83
C ALA A 27 43.21 1.54 20.36
N ARG A 28 43.96 2.59 20.08
CA ARG A 28 44.87 2.70 18.93
C ARG A 28 46.20 2.08 19.30
N PRO A 29 47.03 1.52 18.40
CA PRO A 29 47.91 2.29 17.54
C PRO A 29 48.20 1.70 16.13
N GLY A 30 48.40 2.50 15.16
CA GLY A 30 49.49 2.97 14.36
C GLY A 30 50.15 2.03 13.30
N PRO A 31 51.00 2.55 12.39
CA PRO A 31 50.83 2.31 10.98
C PRO A 31 51.83 1.33 10.35
N ALA A 32 51.44 0.67 9.27
CA ALA A 32 52.41 0.01 8.39
C ALA A 32 52.15 0.33 6.93
N ARG A 33 53.15 0.98 6.36
CA ARG A 33 53.30 1.21 4.91
C ARG A 33 53.51 -0.13 4.20
N GLY A 34 52.79 -0.37 3.14
CA GLY A 34 53.03 -1.43 2.17
C GLY A 34 52.64 -0.96 0.78
N SER A 35 53.67 -0.50 0.06
CA SER A 35 53.58 -0.25 -1.38
C SER A 35 53.47 -1.59 -2.12
N HIS A 36 52.41 -1.79 -2.83
CA HIS A 36 52.37 -2.82 -3.88
C HIS A 36 51.72 -2.25 -5.12
N SER A 37 52.56 -2.36 -6.18
CA SER A 37 52.33 -2.02 -7.58
C SER A 37 51.02 -2.60 -8.11
N ALA A 38 50.27 -1.79 -8.85
CA ALA A 38 49.13 -2.20 -9.63
C ALA A 38 49.57 -3.00 -10.85
N PRO A 39 48.96 -4.14 -11.17
CA PRO A 39 49.02 -4.71 -12.50
C PRO A 39 47.91 -4.14 -13.37
N SER A 40 48.33 -3.75 -14.58
CA SER A 40 47.50 -3.23 -15.66
C SER A 40 46.34 -4.16 -15.99
N ALA A 41 45.12 -3.65 -15.97
CA ALA A 41 43.94 -4.35 -16.47
C ALA A 41 43.99 -4.45 -18.02
N PRO A 42 43.65 -5.60 -18.61
CA PRO A 42 43.40 -5.71 -20.02
C PRO A 42 42.13 -5.00 -20.43
N ARG A 43 42.22 -4.15 -21.42
CA ARG A 43 41.08 -3.48 -22.08
C ARG A 43 40.26 -4.54 -22.80
N SER A 44 39.06 -4.80 -22.31
CA SER A 44 38.04 -5.53 -23.06
C SER A 44 37.41 -4.63 -24.12
N PRO A 45 37.23 -5.12 -25.34
CA PRO A 45 36.52 -4.37 -26.37
C PRO A 45 35.04 -4.24 -25.98
N ALA A 46 34.55 -2.99 -25.97
CA ALA A 46 33.16 -2.70 -25.85
C ALA A 46 32.42 -3.23 -27.10
N VAL A 47 31.84 -4.41 -26.97
CA VAL A 47 30.78 -4.85 -27.88
C VAL A 47 29.53 -4.14 -27.42
N GLY A 48 29.16 -3.09 -28.17
CA GLY A 48 27.88 -2.41 -28.03
C GLY A 48 26.77 -3.39 -28.34
N ALA A 49 26.21 -4.00 -27.29
CA ALA A 49 24.92 -4.63 -27.41
C ALA A 49 23.88 -3.51 -27.64
N PRO A 50 23.09 -3.56 -28.73
CA PRO A 50 21.98 -2.64 -28.86
C PRO A 50 21.04 -2.85 -27.67
N ALA A 51 20.87 -1.80 -26.87
CA ALA A 51 19.83 -1.79 -25.86
C ALA A 51 18.51 -2.19 -26.52
N PRO A 52 17.73 -3.09 -25.93
CA PRO A 52 16.42 -3.41 -26.46
C PRO A 52 15.59 -2.13 -26.44
N ARG A 53 15.38 -1.58 -27.64
CA ARG A 53 14.47 -0.46 -27.84
C ARG A 53 13.12 -0.88 -27.33
N GLY A 54 12.72 -0.25 -26.24
CA GLY A 54 11.37 -0.16 -25.67
C GLY A 54 10.31 -1.05 -26.30
N ALA A 55 10.14 -2.23 -25.74
CA ALA A 55 8.80 -2.73 -25.64
C ALA A 55 8.07 -1.70 -24.75
N HIS A 56 7.29 -0.83 -25.34
CA HIS A 56 6.25 -0.11 -24.64
C HIS A 56 5.34 -1.21 -24.10
N ALA A 57 5.65 -1.67 -22.88
CA ALA A 57 4.78 -2.60 -22.16
C ALA A 57 3.44 -1.86 -22.12
N ARG A 58 2.48 -2.33 -22.90
CA ARG A 58 1.12 -1.80 -22.84
C ARG A 58 0.71 -1.93 -21.38
N MET A 59 0.42 -0.80 -20.75
CA MET A 59 -0.12 -0.79 -19.41
C MET A 59 -1.36 -1.69 -19.42
N PRO A 60 -1.44 -2.70 -18.56
CA PRO A 60 -2.63 -3.53 -18.51
C PRO A 60 -3.83 -2.64 -18.20
N VAL A 61 -4.92 -2.88 -18.88
CA VAL A 61 -6.18 -2.20 -18.58
C VAL A 61 -6.79 -2.86 -17.34
N VAL A 62 -6.85 -2.12 -16.25
CA VAL A 62 -7.54 -2.56 -15.03
C VAL A 62 -8.99 -2.13 -15.14
N ARG A 63 -9.89 -3.10 -15.21
CA ARG A 63 -11.33 -2.86 -15.17
C ARG A 63 -11.88 -3.15 -13.78
N LEU A 64 -12.58 -2.19 -13.24
CA LEU A 64 -13.32 -2.27 -11.99
C LEU A 64 -14.80 -2.53 -12.30
N VAL A 65 -15.37 -3.58 -11.71
CA VAL A 65 -16.80 -3.89 -11.84
C VAL A 65 -17.42 -3.80 -10.46
N PHE A 66 -18.27 -2.81 -10.27
CA PHE A 66 -18.95 -2.52 -9.01
C PHE A 66 -20.20 -3.41 -8.84
N ASP A 67 -20.61 -3.61 -7.61
CA ASP A 67 -21.78 -4.42 -7.23
C ASP A 67 -23.14 -3.83 -7.70
N ASP A 68 -23.16 -2.56 -8.08
CA ASP A 68 -24.33 -1.91 -8.72
C ASP A 68 -24.37 -2.09 -10.26
N GLY A 69 -23.43 -2.86 -10.81
CA GLY A 69 -23.33 -3.12 -12.25
C GLY A 69 -22.52 -2.07 -13.02
N VAL A 70 -22.09 -0.99 -12.38
CA VAL A 70 -21.21 -0.01 -13.01
C VAL A 70 -19.84 -0.64 -13.25
N SER A 71 -19.30 -0.46 -14.45
CA SER A 71 -17.93 -0.86 -14.75
C SER A 71 -17.10 0.31 -15.25
N ARG A 72 -15.81 0.31 -14.90
CA ARG A 72 -14.90 1.39 -15.26
C ARG A 72 -13.51 0.87 -15.55
N ASP A 73 -12.92 1.35 -16.65
CA ASP A 73 -11.52 1.13 -16.94
C ASP A 73 -10.68 2.19 -16.23
N LEU A 74 -9.66 1.74 -15.54
CA LEU A 74 -8.76 2.56 -14.74
C LEU A 74 -7.38 2.63 -15.38
N SER A 75 -6.89 3.85 -15.62
CA SER A 75 -5.56 4.11 -16.18
C SER A 75 -4.63 4.90 -15.26
N GLY A 76 -5.09 5.24 -14.07
CA GLY A 76 -4.35 6.03 -13.08
C GLY A 76 -4.83 5.71 -11.68
N THR A 77 -4.98 6.74 -10.85
CA THR A 77 -5.49 6.59 -9.48
C THR A 77 -6.95 7.05 -9.40
N LEU A 78 -7.77 6.24 -8.75
CA LEU A 78 -9.16 6.51 -8.44
C LEU A 78 -9.37 6.55 -6.94
N VAL A 79 -9.82 7.67 -6.41
CA VAL A 79 -10.21 7.78 -5.00
C VAL A 79 -11.71 7.54 -4.88
N VAL A 80 -12.07 6.53 -4.10
CA VAL A 80 -13.45 6.10 -3.91
C VAL A 80 -13.97 6.48 -2.52
N GLY A 81 -15.25 6.78 -2.43
CA GLY A 81 -15.91 7.10 -1.18
C GLY A 81 -17.34 7.58 -1.41
N ARG A 82 -18.13 7.80 -0.35
CA ARG A 82 -19.51 8.33 -0.52
C ARG A 82 -19.55 9.81 -0.93
N ASN A 83 -18.46 10.55 -0.66
CA ASN A 83 -18.25 11.95 -1.08
C ASN A 83 -16.74 12.23 -1.07
N PRO A 84 -15.98 11.61 -2.02
CA PRO A 84 -14.53 11.65 -1.99
C PRO A 84 -14.01 13.07 -2.24
N SER A 85 -12.93 13.40 -1.58
CA SER A 85 -12.19 14.65 -1.78
C SER A 85 -10.75 14.35 -2.19
N VAL A 86 -10.10 15.33 -2.80
CA VAL A 86 -8.69 15.20 -3.21
C VAL A 86 -7.82 15.03 -1.98
N ASP A 87 -7.11 13.91 -1.92
CA ASP A 87 -6.07 13.66 -0.93
C ASP A 87 -4.75 14.27 -1.40
N PRO A 88 -3.97 14.97 -0.53
CA PRO A 88 -2.69 15.56 -0.91
C PRO A 88 -1.67 14.54 -1.45
N ALA A 89 -1.73 13.28 -1.00
CA ALA A 89 -0.89 12.19 -1.47
C ALA A 89 -1.31 11.67 -2.86
N HIS A 90 -2.57 11.90 -3.24
CA HIS A 90 -3.16 11.42 -4.50
C HIS A 90 -3.58 12.59 -5.41
N ARG A 91 -2.71 13.59 -5.54
CA ARG A 91 -2.96 14.73 -6.45
C ARG A 91 -3.12 14.24 -7.88
N GLY A 92 -4.23 14.64 -8.50
CA GLY A 92 -4.57 14.21 -9.87
C GLY A 92 -5.33 12.91 -9.95
N ALA A 93 -5.67 12.29 -8.81
CA ALA A 93 -6.57 11.15 -8.78
C ALA A 93 -7.98 11.56 -9.23
N GLU A 94 -8.62 10.67 -9.93
CA GLU A 94 -10.04 10.78 -10.25
C GLU A 94 -10.86 10.48 -9.00
N LEU A 95 -11.97 11.21 -8.82
CA LEU A 95 -12.85 11.03 -7.68
C LEU A 95 -14.10 10.27 -8.12
N MET A 96 -14.44 9.18 -7.42
CA MET A 96 -15.62 8.39 -7.69
C MET A 96 -16.54 8.33 -6.46
N PRO A 97 -17.65 9.04 -6.47
CA PRO A 97 -18.66 8.90 -5.42
C PRO A 97 -19.40 7.56 -5.55
N ILE A 98 -19.53 6.87 -4.43
CA ILE A 98 -20.24 5.58 -4.34
C ILE A 98 -21.52 5.80 -3.54
N ALA A 99 -22.65 5.43 -4.15
CA ALA A 99 -23.92 5.43 -3.46
C ALA A 99 -23.91 4.34 -2.36
N ASP A 100 -24.02 4.77 -1.11
CA ASP A 100 -24.05 3.87 0.03
C ASP A 100 -25.15 4.29 1.02
N ARG A 101 -26.29 3.61 0.94
CA ARG A 101 -27.46 3.85 1.80
C ARG A 101 -27.19 3.45 3.25
N GLN A 102 -26.29 2.49 3.48
CA GLN A 102 -25.97 1.97 4.82
C GLN A 102 -24.92 2.83 5.53
N LYS A 103 -24.36 3.81 4.85
CA LYS A 103 -23.27 4.67 5.36
C LYS A 103 -22.05 3.88 5.85
N SER A 104 -21.81 2.72 5.26
CA SER A 104 -20.69 1.84 5.55
C SER A 104 -19.39 2.32 4.90
N VAL A 105 -19.49 3.10 3.83
CA VAL A 105 -18.35 3.70 3.12
C VAL A 105 -18.03 5.07 3.69
N SER A 106 -16.77 5.34 4.01
CA SER A 106 -16.29 6.65 4.47
C SER A 106 -16.43 7.71 3.37
N LYS A 107 -16.38 9.00 3.72
CA LYS A 107 -16.42 10.11 2.72
C LYS A 107 -15.34 9.90 1.68
N THR A 108 -14.09 9.85 2.10
CA THR A 108 -12.94 9.39 1.32
C THR A 108 -12.53 8.07 1.95
N HIS A 109 -12.55 6.95 1.20
CA HIS A 109 -12.42 5.62 1.79
C HIS A 109 -11.14 4.93 1.37
N ALA A 110 -10.90 4.81 0.09
CA ALA A 110 -9.74 4.11 -0.45
C ALA A 110 -9.23 4.75 -1.74
N ALA A 111 -7.97 4.54 -2.04
CA ALA A 111 -7.35 4.85 -3.32
C ALA A 111 -7.03 3.54 -4.07
N LEU A 112 -7.39 3.51 -5.35
CA LEU A 112 -7.20 2.39 -6.25
C LEU A 112 -6.30 2.87 -7.40
N THR A 113 -5.07 2.33 -7.50
CA THR A 113 -4.11 2.77 -8.51
C THR A 113 -3.82 1.64 -9.49
N ALA A 114 -4.09 1.87 -10.77
CA ALA A 114 -3.70 0.96 -11.83
C ALA A 114 -2.18 1.02 -12.05
N THR A 115 -1.52 -0.12 -12.07
CA THR A 115 -0.09 -0.25 -12.30
C THR A 115 0.21 -1.40 -13.27
N PRO A 116 1.42 -1.52 -13.80
CA PRO A 116 1.79 -2.66 -14.63
C PRO A 116 1.68 -4.02 -13.94
N GLN A 117 1.74 -4.05 -12.59
CA GLN A 117 1.68 -5.28 -11.79
C GLN A 117 0.25 -5.65 -11.36
N GLY A 118 -0.71 -4.76 -11.55
CA GLY A 118 -2.09 -4.95 -11.13
C GLY A 118 -2.70 -3.71 -10.50
N LEU A 119 -3.68 -3.90 -9.65
CA LEU A 119 -4.33 -2.83 -8.90
C LEU A 119 -3.70 -2.70 -7.52
N LEU A 120 -3.12 -1.54 -7.22
CA LEU A 120 -2.68 -1.19 -5.87
C LEU A 120 -3.85 -0.60 -5.10
N VAL A 121 -4.15 -1.15 -3.92
CA VAL A 121 -5.26 -0.76 -3.06
C VAL A 121 -4.73 -0.17 -1.77
N GLU A 122 -5.11 1.05 -1.44
CA GLU A 122 -4.73 1.75 -0.22
C GLU A 122 -5.98 2.18 0.56
N ASP A 123 -6.00 1.90 1.85
CA ASP A 123 -7.04 2.40 2.75
C ASP A 123 -6.69 3.80 3.24
N LEU A 124 -7.59 4.76 3.06
CA LEU A 124 -7.41 6.16 3.44
C LEU A 124 -7.98 6.43 4.85
N ARG A 125 -7.65 5.57 5.80
CA ARG A 125 -8.12 5.61 7.19
C ARG A 125 -9.65 5.57 7.27
N SER A 126 -10.21 4.63 6.55
CA SER A 126 -11.65 4.44 6.52
C SER A 126 -12.18 3.92 7.87
N THR A 127 -13.46 4.18 8.16
CA THR A 127 -14.09 3.78 9.44
C THR A 127 -14.26 2.26 9.53
N ASN A 128 -14.64 1.62 8.43
CA ASN A 128 -14.96 0.20 8.41
C ASN A 128 -13.88 -0.66 7.75
N GLY A 129 -12.77 -0.04 7.33
CA GLY A 129 -11.67 -0.72 6.70
C GLY A 129 -11.92 -1.14 5.26
N THR A 130 -10.83 -1.45 4.59
CA THR A 130 -10.78 -2.00 3.23
C THR A 130 -10.24 -3.42 3.31
N VAL A 131 -10.79 -4.34 2.52
CA VAL A 131 -10.33 -5.73 2.44
C VAL A 131 -10.15 -6.10 0.97
N VAL A 132 -9.02 -6.69 0.64
CA VAL A 132 -8.82 -7.33 -0.66
C VAL A 132 -9.08 -8.83 -0.49
N ILE A 133 -9.96 -9.37 -1.30
CA ILE A 133 -10.19 -10.82 -1.40
C ILE A 133 -9.48 -11.28 -2.67
N SER A 134 -8.48 -12.13 -2.52
CA SER A 134 -7.76 -12.71 -3.65
C SER A 134 -8.68 -13.55 -4.54
N ALA A 135 -8.22 -13.92 -5.74
CA ALA A 135 -8.98 -14.79 -6.65
C ALA A 135 -9.31 -16.15 -6.00
N ASP A 136 -8.46 -16.63 -5.08
CA ASP A 136 -8.63 -17.87 -4.32
C ASP A 136 -9.62 -17.73 -3.15
N GLY A 137 -10.19 -16.53 -2.94
CA GLY A 137 -11.16 -16.26 -1.88
C GLY A 137 -10.56 -15.87 -0.53
N ASN A 138 -9.23 -15.72 -0.41
CA ASN A 138 -8.58 -15.35 0.85
C ASN A 138 -8.73 -13.84 1.12
N PRO A 139 -9.33 -13.43 2.25
CA PRO A 139 -9.44 -12.02 2.61
C PRO A 139 -8.15 -11.52 3.27
N VAL A 140 -7.67 -10.37 2.80
CA VAL A 140 -6.52 -9.66 3.36
C VAL A 140 -6.94 -8.23 3.70
N PRO A 141 -6.98 -7.84 4.97
CA PRO A 141 -7.28 -6.47 5.36
C PRO A 141 -6.16 -5.52 4.94
N VAL A 142 -6.53 -4.37 4.41
CA VAL A 142 -5.59 -3.31 4.02
C VAL A 142 -5.38 -2.40 5.22
N ALA A 143 -4.17 -2.41 5.78
CA ALA A 143 -3.85 -1.49 6.86
C ALA A 143 -3.66 -0.06 6.30
N PRO A 144 -4.19 1.00 6.97
CA PRO A 144 -4.00 2.37 6.52
C PRO A 144 -2.51 2.74 6.37
N GLY A 145 -2.15 3.27 5.20
CA GLY A 145 -0.77 3.61 4.86
C GLY A 145 0.11 2.43 4.38
N PHE A 146 -0.45 1.22 4.29
CA PHE A 146 0.23 0.03 3.78
C PHE A 146 -0.58 -0.56 2.62
N PRO A 147 -0.39 -0.06 1.41
CA PRO A 147 -1.14 -0.52 0.26
C PRO A 147 -0.78 -1.97 -0.08
N ILE A 148 -1.77 -2.72 -0.59
CA ILE A 148 -1.60 -4.10 -1.04
C ILE A 148 -2.06 -4.29 -2.48
N TRP A 149 -1.56 -5.33 -3.12
CA TRP A 149 -1.88 -5.66 -4.49
C TRP A 149 -3.17 -6.48 -4.59
N ALA A 150 -4.04 -6.08 -5.51
CA ALA A 150 -5.14 -6.90 -6.00
C ALA A 150 -4.83 -7.32 -7.44
N THR A 151 -4.78 -8.62 -7.66
CA THR A 151 -4.51 -9.24 -8.95
C THR A 151 -5.80 -9.49 -9.74
N ASP A 152 -5.68 -10.02 -10.96
CA ASP A 152 -6.85 -10.39 -11.75
C ASP A 152 -7.77 -11.37 -11.00
N GLY A 153 -9.07 -11.16 -11.10
CA GLY A 153 -10.09 -11.95 -10.41
C GLY A 153 -10.30 -11.60 -8.94
N ALA A 154 -9.44 -10.79 -8.33
CA ALA A 154 -9.62 -10.33 -6.95
C ALA A 154 -10.87 -9.46 -6.80
N SER A 155 -11.31 -9.28 -5.55
CA SER A 155 -12.35 -8.33 -5.18
C SER A 155 -11.87 -7.40 -4.09
N VAL A 156 -12.25 -6.13 -4.14
CA VAL A 156 -11.99 -5.15 -3.10
C VAL A 156 -13.32 -4.83 -2.41
N LEU A 157 -13.33 -4.94 -1.08
CA LEU A 157 -14.45 -4.52 -0.25
C LEU A 157 -14.08 -3.22 0.47
N PHE A 158 -14.96 -2.25 0.43
CA PHE A 158 -14.88 -1.04 1.23
C PHE A 158 -16.24 -0.81 1.92
N GLY A 159 -16.26 -1.03 3.22
CA GLY A 159 -17.50 -1.13 3.95
C GLY A 159 -18.37 -2.29 3.44
N GLY A 160 -19.64 -2.00 3.12
CA GLY A 160 -20.58 -2.98 2.56
C GLY A 160 -20.57 -3.08 1.03
N ARG A 161 -19.64 -2.39 0.34
CA ARG A 161 -19.58 -2.35 -1.13
C ARG A 161 -18.45 -3.23 -1.66
N ARG A 162 -18.69 -3.89 -2.79
CA ARG A 162 -17.72 -4.77 -3.46
C ARG A 162 -17.41 -4.29 -4.87
N VAL A 163 -16.13 -4.37 -5.22
CA VAL A 163 -15.63 -4.15 -6.57
C VAL A 163 -14.83 -5.38 -7.01
N LYS A 164 -15.15 -5.93 -8.17
CA LYS A 164 -14.35 -6.98 -8.80
C LYS A 164 -13.27 -6.35 -9.68
N VAL A 165 -12.06 -6.89 -9.60
CA VAL A 165 -10.90 -6.48 -10.39
C VAL A 165 -10.73 -7.41 -11.57
N VAL A 166 -10.65 -6.85 -12.78
CA VAL A 166 -10.37 -7.58 -14.03
C VAL A 166 -9.20 -6.90 -14.71
N ILE A 167 -8.13 -7.63 -14.96
CA ILE A 167 -6.90 -7.13 -15.60
C ILE A 167 -6.77 -7.75 -16.97
N ARG A 168 -6.55 -6.93 -18.02
CA ARG A 168 -6.46 -7.34 -19.41
C ARG A 168 -5.24 -6.80 -20.12
#